data_0e6cca4ed03817225066d970ae527b18
#
_entry.id   0e6cca4ed03817225066d970ae527b18
#
_cell.length_a   1.000
_cell.length_b   1.000
_cell.length_c   1.000
_cell.angle_alpha   90.00
_cell.angle_beta   90.00
_cell.angle_gamma   90.00
#
_symmetry.space_group_name_H-M   'P 1'
#
loop_
_entity.id
_entity.type
_entity.pdbx_description
1 polymer ?
#
loop_
_entity_poly.entity_id
_entity_poly.type
_entity_poly.pdbx_seq_one_letter_code
_entity_poly.pdbx_strand_id
1 'polypeptide(L)'
;MTGRNSGAARRTPAENAQLALMLEVAGTPKPGNVDRRRDLEDLRFEHFLAGTVGAGEGLRRAERGARIGIAFERAVAGMSRQAGGNTQFGCLLLLVPLVSAAARGDLTPDGLDRVVADTTVEDAVSFYRAFEHVDVAVRDPPAKMDDLDVRRGEAAAPTLRERELTLSDVLALSTGDAAGGGMEEEGGREDERGGG
;
A
#
# COMPACT_ATOMS: atom_id res chain seq x y z
N MET A 1 15.59 -5.07 -48.80
CA MET A 1 14.55 -4.43 -47.98
C MET A 1 14.82 -4.77 -46.50
N THR A 2 15.60 -3.91 -45.85
CA THR A 2 15.95 -4.07 -44.42
C THR A 2 14.84 -3.47 -43.59
N GLY A 3 14.04 -4.35 -42.95
CA GLY A 3 13.02 -3.94 -42.01
C GLY A 3 13.64 -3.19 -40.82
N ARG A 4 13.40 -1.88 -40.77
CA ARG A 4 13.64 -1.11 -39.55
C ARG A 4 12.69 -1.65 -38.47
N ASN A 5 13.22 -2.52 -37.60
CA ASN A 5 12.58 -2.83 -36.34
C ASN A 5 12.65 -1.54 -35.53
N SER A 6 11.56 -0.74 -35.57
CA SER A 6 11.40 0.42 -34.69
C SER A 6 11.18 -0.14 -33.29
N GLY A 7 12.25 -0.34 -32.55
CA GLY A 7 12.21 -0.65 -31.15
C GLY A 7 11.50 0.48 -30.42
N ALA A 8 10.17 0.39 -30.30
CA ALA A 8 9.43 1.25 -29.39
C ALA A 8 10.11 1.13 -28.03
N ALA A 9 10.59 2.25 -27.49
CA ALA A 9 11.25 2.28 -26.19
C ALA A 9 10.30 1.62 -25.19
N ARG A 10 10.74 0.52 -24.55
CA ARG A 10 9.93 -0.18 -23.54
C ARG A 10 9.82 0.73 -22.34
N ARG A 11 8.58 0.88 -21.83
CA ARG A 11 8.34 1.60 -20.59
C ARG A 11 9.12 0.95 -19.45
N THR A 12 9.59 1.78 -18.53
CA THR A 12 10.23 1.33 -17.30
C THR A 12 9.20 0.77 -16.32
N PRO A 13 9.59 0.01 -15.27
CA PRO A 13 8.70 -0.42 -14.20
C PRO A 13 7.93 0.74 -13.56
N ALA A 14 8.57 1.87 -13.28
CA ALA A 14 7.92 3.05 -12.72
C ALA A 14 6.90 3.68 -13.69
N GLU A 15 7.22 3.77 -14.98
CA GLU A 15 6.27 4.24 -16.00
C GLU A 15 5.07 3.31 -16.17
N ASN A 16 5.28 1.99 -16.08
CA ASN A 16 4.19 1.01 -16.12
C ASN A 16 3.29 1.15 -14.88
N ALA A 17 3.86 1.36 -13.70
CA ALA A 17 3.09 1.59 -12.48
C ALA A 17 2.26 2.88 -12.55
N GLN A 18 2.82 3.98 -13.06
CA GLN A 18 2.06 5.22 -13.29
C GLN A 18 0.92 5.00 -14.31
N LEU A 19 1.18 4.28 -15.39
CA LEU A 19 0.13 3.96 -16.37
C LEU A 19 -0.97 3.09 -15.74
N ALA A 20 -0.61 2.12 -14.89
CA ALA A 20 -1.57 1.28 -14.17
C ALA A 20 -2.49 2.11 -13.26
N LEU A 21 -1.95 3.08 -12.52
CA LEU A 21 -2.73 4.02 -11.70
C LEU A 21 -3.71 4.85 -12.54
N MET A 22 -3.27 5.34 -13.71
CA MET A 22 -4.15 6.10 -14.62
C MET A 22 -5.24 5.21 -15.23
N LEU A 23 -4.92 3.97 -15.60
CA LEU A 23 -5.88 3.03 -16.15
C LEU A 23 -6.88 2.55 -15.10
N GLU A 24 -6.43 2.41 -13.85
CA GLU A 24 -7.28 2.05 -12.72
C GLU A 24 -8.42 3.05 -12.56
N VAL A 25 -8.13 4.35 -12.46
CA VAL A 25 -9.18 5.37 -12.33
C VAL A 25 -9.99 5.55 -13.63
N ALA A 26 -9.42 5.25 -14.79
CA ALA A 26 -10.13 5.34 -16.08
C ALA A 26 -11.13 4.20 -16.29
N GLY A 27 -11.03 3.10 -15.54
CA GLY A 27 -11.98 1.97 -15.59
C GLY A 27 -13.38 2.43 -15.17
N THR A 28 -14.42 2.01 -15.92
CA THR A 28 -15.81 2.38 -15.65
C THR A 28 -16.77 1.24 -16.06
N PRO A 29 -17.86 0.99 -15.31
CA PRO A 29 -18.28 1.70 -14.09
C PRO A 29 -17.52 1.23 -12.85
N LYS A 30 -17.31 2.14 -11.87
CA LYS A 30 -16.77 1.84 -10.54
C LYS A 30 -17.79 2.22 -9.46
N PRO A 31 -18.69 1.32 -9.07
CA PRO A 31 -19.70 1.64 -8.05
C PRO A 31 -19.03 2.12 -6.75
N GLY A 32 -19.45 3.27 -6.25
CA GLY A 32 -18.96 3.85 -5.00
C GLY A 32 -17.58 4.54 -5.08
N ASN A 33 -16.99 4.66 -6.27
CA ASN A 33 -15.70 5.32 -6.45
C ASN A 33 -15.73 6.27 -7.65
N VAL A 34 -14.68 7.10 -7.79
CA VAL A 34 -14.45 7.95 -8.96
C VAL A 34 -14.06 7.08 -10.15
N ASP A 35 -14.63 7.42 -11.30
CA ASP A 35 -14.23 6.87 -12.59
C ASP A 35 -14.29 7.97 -13.67
N ARG A 36 -13.99 7.63 -14.91
CA ARG A 36 -13.99 8.60 -16.05
C ARG A 36 -15.30 9.35 -16.24
N ARG A 37 -16.45 8.83 -15.75
CA ARG A 37 -17.80 9.37 -15.96
C ARG A 37 -18.45 9.90 -14.70
N ARG A 38 -17.82 9.66 -13.54
CA ARG A 38 -18.39 9.98 -12.24
C ARG A 38 -17.34 10.49 -11.27
N ASP A 39 -17.52 11.70 -10.83
CA ASP A 39 -16.86 12.31 -9.69
C ASP A 39 -17.62 12.07 -8.39
N LEU A 40 -16.96 12.23 -7.26
CA LEU A 40 -17.56 12.41 -5.94
C LEU A 40 -17.50 13.89 -5.55
N GLU A 41 -18.15 14.27 -4.44
CA GLU A 41 -18.29 15.66 -4.00
C GLU A 41 -16.92 16.37 -3.90
N ASP A 42 -15.96 15.74 -3.23
CA ASP A 42 -14.63 16.32 -2.98
C ASP A 42 -13.51 15.62 -3.77
N LEU A 43 -13.83 14.62 -4.57
CA LEU A 43 -12.84 13.78 -5.24
C LEU A 43 -13.21 13.60 -6.73
N ARG A 44 -12.35 14.14 -7.61
CA ARG A 44 -12.55 14.18 -9.06
C ARG A 44 -11.56 13.32 -9.80
N PHE A 45 -11.90 12.96 -11.03
CA PHE A 45 -11.03 12.18 -11.92
C PHE A 45 -9.63 12.83 -12.09
N GLU A 46 -9.58 14.16 -12.24
CA GLU A 46 -8.33 14.91 -12.41
C GLU A 46 -7.42 14.83 -11.17
N HIS A 47 -7.98 14.70 -9.96
CA HIS A 47 -7.19 14.52 -8.74
C HIS A 47 -6.38 13.22 -8.79
N PHE A 48 -6.95 12.13 -9.32
CA PHE A 48 -6.25 10.86 -9.53
C PHE A 48 -5.13 10.99 -10.54
N LEU A 49 -5.36 11.69 -11.65
CA LEU A 49 -4.31 11.93 -12.65
C LEU A 49 -3.16 12.75 -12.07
N ALA A 50 -3.48 13.86 -11.38
CA ALA A 50 -2.49 14.70 -10.72
C ALA A 50 -1.73 13.95 -9.61
N GLY A 51 -2.46 13.15 -8.81
CA GLY A 51 -1.86 12.28 -7.79
C GLY A 51 -0.90 11.25 -8.39
N THR A 52 -1.27 10.63 -9.50
CA THR A 52 -0.40 9.67 -10.22
C THR A 52 0.88 10.35 -10.73
N VAL A 53 0.79 11.55 -11.27
CA VAL A 53 1.97 12.33 -11.70
C VAL A 53 2.86 12.64 -10.50
N GLY A 54 2.26 13.07 -9.38
CA GLY A 54 2.97 13.36 -8.14
C GLY A 54 3.68 12.14 -7.54
N ALA A 55 3.06 10.96 -7.58
CA ALA A 55 3.63 9.71 -7.09
C ALA A 55 4.87 9.23 -7.88
N GLY A 56 5.05 9.71 -9.11
CA GLY A 56 6.07 9.24 -10.02
C GLY A 56 7.50 9.32 -9.49
N GLU A 57 7.82 10.30 -8.64
CA GLU A 57 9.17 10.38 -8.05
C GLU A 57 9.44 9.22 -7.07
N GLY A 58 8.45 8.86 -6.24
CA GLY A 58 8.57 7.70 -5.35
C GLY A 58 8.71 6.39 -6.12
N LEU A 59 7.92 6.20 -7.17
CA LEU A 59 8.01 5.02 -8.04
C LEU A 59 9.38 4.92 -8.73
N ARG A 60 9.93 6.05 -9.25
CA ARG A 60 11.28 6.06 -9.81
C ARG A 60 12.37 5.79 -8.77
N ARG A 61 12.16 6.18 -7.50
CA ARG A 61 13.09 5.81 -6.41
C ARG A 61 13.09 4.31 -6.15
N ALA A 62 11.91 3.66 -6.09
CA ALA A 62 11.80 2.21 -5.98
C ALA A 62 12.52 1.50 -7.14
N GLU A 63 12.31 1.96 -8.37
CA GLU A 63 12.99 1.45 -9.57
C GLU A 63 14.52 1.55 -9.49
N ARG A 64 15.05 2.62 -8.87
CA ARG A 64 16.49 2.85 -8.69
C ARG A 64 17.07 2.13 -7.46
N GLY A 65 16.29 1.30 -6.78
CA GLY A 65 16.74 0.51 -5.64
C GLY A 65 16.73 1.26 -4.30
N ALA A 66 15.98 2.36 -4.17
CA ALA A 66 15.75 2.98 -2.86
C ALA A 66 15.00 2.01 -1.94
N ARG A 67 15.18 2.16 -0.63
CA ARG A 67 14.42 1.40 0.37
C ARG A 67 12.92 1.62 0.18
N ILE A 68 12.14 0.56 0.42
CA ILE A 68 10.70 0.51 0.15
C ILE A 68 9.95 1.59 0.92
N GLY A 69 10.22 1.75 2.23
CA GLY A 69 9.56 2.77 3.06
C GLY A 69 9.80 4.19 2.53
N ILE A 70 11.05 4.53 2.18
CA ILE A 70 11.39 5.85 1.62
C ILE A 70 10.71 6.08 0.26
N ALA A 71 10.69 5.07 -0.60
CA ALA A 71 10.06 5.18 -1.91
C ALA A 71 8.54 5.37 -1.76
N PHE A 72 7.91 4.62 -0.84
CA PHE A 72 6.50 4.72 -0.52
C PHE A 72 6.12 6.09 0.07
N GLU A 73 6.80 6.54 1.14
CA GLU A 73 6.58 7.86 1.73
C GLU A 73 6.67 8.96 0.66
N ARG A 74 7.68 8.90 -0.20
CA ARG A 74 7.86 9.90 -1.25
C ARG A 74 6.78 9.84 -2.32
N ALA A 75 6.27 8.65 -2.65
CA ALA A 75 5.17 8.48 -3.59
C ALA A 75 3.86 9.05 -3.00
N VAL A 76 3.56 8.76 -1.73
CA VAL A 76 2.39 9.29 -1.02
C VAL A 76 2.47 10.81 -0.88
N ALA A 77 3.61 11.36 -0.42
CA ALA A 77 3.82 12.80 -0.31
C ALA A 77 3.66 13.52 -1.66
N GLY A 78 4.05 12.88 -2.76
CA GLY A 78 3.83 13.42 -4.11
C GLY A 78 2.37 13.34 -4.54
N MET A 79 1.72 12.22 -4.30
CA MET A 79 0.31 11.98 -4.60
C MET A 79 -0.60 13.00 -3.90
N SER A 80 -0.31 13.33 -2.64
CA SER A 80 -1.16 14.21 -1.82
C SER A 80 -1.03 15.72 -2.11
N ARG A 81 -0.19 16.13 -3.07
CA ARG A 81 -0.02 17.54 -3.45
C ARG A 81 -1.22 18.15 -4.21
N GLN A 82 -2.14 17.32 -4.67
CA GLN A 82 -3.38 17.74 -5.31
C GLN A 82 -4.50 17.97 -4.25
N ALA A 83 -5.59 18.63 -4.62
CA ALA A 83 -6.61 19.09 -3.67
C ALA A 83 -7.60 18.01 -3.20
N GLY A 84 -7.62 16.83 -3.83
CA GLY A 84 -8.58 15.74 -3.50
C GLY A 84 -8.12 14.78 -2.39
N GLY A 85 -7.01 15.07 -1.69
CA GLY A 85 -6.53 14.22 -0.58
C GLY A 85 -6.06 12.84 -1.05
N ASN A 86 -6.59 11.78 -0.41
CA ASN A 86 -6.20 10.41 -0.74
C ASN A 86 -6.86 9.92 -2.03
N THR A 87 -6.06 9.77 -3.07
CA THR A 87 -6.54 9.18 -4.33
C THR A 87 -6.23 7.70 -4.45
N GLN A 88 -4.98 7.27 -4.23
CA GLN A 88 -4.50 5.92 -4.57
C GLN A 88 -3.47 5.37 -3.56
N PHE A 89 -3.58 5.69 -2.27
CA PHE A 89 -2.66 5.23 -1.23
C PHE A 89 -2.49 3.70 -1.23
N GLY A 90 -3.59 2.95 -1.22
CA GLY A 90 -3.57 1.49 -1.24
C GLY A 90 -2.90 0.92 -2.51
N CYS A 91 -3.12 1.54 -3.66
CA CYS A 91 -2.43 1.14 -4.90
C CYS A 91 -0.92 1.37 -4.80
N LEU A 92 -0.47 2.49 -4.21
CA LEU A 92 0.95 2.77 -4.02
C LEU A 92 1.62 1.78 -3.07
N LEU A 93 0.90 1.34 -2.02
CA LEU A 93 1.39 0.31 -1.09
C LEU A 93 1.73 -0.99 -1.81
N LEU A 94 0.93 -1.38 -2.79
CA LEU A 94 1.16 -2.57 -3.61
C LEU A 94 2.19 -2.33 -4.71
N LEU A 95 2.15 -1.18 -5.40
CA LEU A 95 2.96 -0.93 -6.58
C LEU A 95 4.43 -0.66 -6.25
N VAL A 96 4.76 -0.03 -5.13
CA VAL A 96 6.14 0.31 -4.78
C VAL A 96 7.02 -0.95 -4.66
N PRO A 97 6.65 -2.01 -3.90
CA PRO A 97 7.43 -3.24 -3.88
C PRO A 97 7.43 -3.98 -5.22
N LEU A 98 6.32 -3.96 -5.98
CA LEU A 98 6.27 -4.56 -7.32
C LEU A 98 7.23 -3.87 -8.30
N VAL A 99 7.33 -2.54 -8.27
CA VAL A 99 8.30 -1.78 -9.08
C VAL A 99 9.74 -2.16 -8.71
N SER A 100 10.02 -2.31 -7.41
CA SER A 100 11.34 -2.74 -6.94
C SER A 100 11.68 -4.16 -7.41
N ALA A 101 10.75 -5.12 -7.29
CA ALA A 101 10.95 -6.48 -7.79
C ALA A 101 11.15 -6.51 -9.32
N ALA A 102 10.34 -5.77 -10.07
CA ALA A 102 10.46 -5.67 -11.52
C ALA A 102 11.81 -5.07 -11.96
N ALA A 103 12.30 -4.05 -11.25
CA ALA A 103 13.59 -3.43 -11.54
C ALA A 103 14.78 -4.36 -11.27
N ARG A 104 14.62 -5.29 -10.31
CA ARG A 104 15.59 -6.37 -10.04
C ARG A 104 15.51 -7.53 -11.08
N GLY A 105 14.55 -7.48 -12.01
CA GLY A 105 14.29 -8.55 -12.98
C GLY A 105 13.61 -9.78 -12.37
N ASP A 106 13.00 -9.65 -11.20
CA ASP A 106 12.42 -10.74 -10.43
C ASP A 106 10.96 -10.43 -10.02
N LEU A 107 10.13 -10.16 -11.02
CA LEU A 107 8.69 -9.93 -10.82
C LEU A 107 7.96 -11.28 -10.71
N THR A 108 8.25 -12.01 -9.64
CA THR A 108 7.64 -13.27 -9.26
C THR A 108 7.09 -13.17 -7.83
N PRO A 109 6.18 -14.06 -7.38
CA PRO A 109 5.77 -14.10 -5.98
C PRO A 109 6.96 -14.18 -5.02
N ASP A 110 7.91 -15.08 -5.26
CA ASP A 110 9.12 -15.24 -4.43
C ASP A 110 10.01 -13.99 -4.46
N GLY A 111 10.08 -13.29 -5.61
CA GLY A 111 10.82 -12.04 -5.75
C GLY A 111 10.19 -10.91 -4.95
N LEU A 112 8.86 -10.85 -4.91
CA LEU A 112 8.12 -9.90 -4.09
C LEU A 112 8.30 -10.20 -2.61
N ASP A 113 8.19 -11.47 -2.20
CA ASP A 113 8.41 -11.89 -0.82
C ASP A 113 9.81 -11.49 -0.32
N ARG A 114 10.85 -11.67 -1.17
CA ARG A 114 12.20 -11.20 -0.85
C ARG A 114 12.26 -9.68 -0.67
N VAL A 115 11.62 -8.90 -1.55
CA VAL A 115 11.59 -7.44 -1.43
C VAL A 115 10.94 -7.00 -0.13
N VAL A 116 9.87 -7.66 0.31
CA VAL A 116 9.17 -7.36 1.57
C VAL A 116 10.01 -7.83 2.77
N ALA A 117 10.59 -9.03 2.73
CA ALA A 117 11.43 -9.57 3.79
C ALA A 117 12.72 -8.76 4.02
N ASP A 118 13.27 -8.14 2.95
CA ASP A 118 14.47 -7.28 3.02
C ASP A 118 14.20 -5.90 3.67
N THR A 119 12.95 -5.59 4.05
CA THR A 119 12.61 -4.30 4.66
C THR A 119 13.16 -4.19 6.08
N THR A 120 13.38 -2.96 6.50
CA THR A 120 14.04 -2.63 7.79
C THR A 120 13.09 -1.87 8.72
N VAL A 121 13.53 -1.63 9.96
CA VAL A 121 12.84 -0.74 10.92
C VAL A 121 12.68 0.68 10.36
N GLU A 122 13.70 1.19 9.66
CA GLU A 122 13.60 2.53 9.05
C GLU A 122 12.63 2.57 7.86
N ASP A 123 12.33 1.42 7.23
CA ASP A 123 11.24 1.32 6.27
C ASP A 123 9.87 1.39 6.96
N ALA A 124 9.73 0.78 8.13
CA ALA A 124 8.53 0.94 8.97
C ALA A 124 8.34 2.40 9.40
N VAL A 125 9.38 3.08 9.86
CA VAL A 125 9.31 4.50 10.23
C VAL A 125 8.86 5.35 9.05
N SER A 126 9.45 5.17 7.87
CA SER A 126 9.05 5.91 6.67
C SER A 126 7.62 5.57 6.23
N PHE A 127 7.18 4.33 6.42
CA PHE A 127 5.79 3.92 6.17
C PHE A 127 4.82 4.66 7.08
N TYR A 128 5.11 4.80 8.38
CA TYR A 128 4.28 5.56 9.31
C TYR A 128 4.23 7.05 8.95
N ARG A 129 5.36 7.67 8.57
CA ARG A 129 5.41 9.04 8.09
C ARG A 129 4.53 9.29 6.86
N ALA A 130 4.31 8.29 6.03
CA ALA A 130 3.46 8.43 4.86
C ALA A 130 2.02 8.82 5.24
N PHE A 131 1.53 8.40 6.41
CA PHE A 131 0.20 8.78 6.92
C PHE A 131 0.08 10.24 7.33
N GLU A 132 1.19 10.95 7.56
CA GLU A 132 1.18 12.39 7.84
C GLU A 132 0.89 13.24 6.59
N HIS A 133 1.07 12.66 5.41
CA HIS A 133 0.85 13.37 4.15
C HIS A 133 -0.56 13.28 3.62
N VAL A 134 -1.37 12.37 4.15
CA VAL A 134 -2.70 12.08 3.60
C VAL A 134 -3.59 11.44 4.66
N ASP A 135 -4.86 11.82 4.67
CA ASP A 135 -5.86 11.19 5.52
C ASP A 135 -6.27 9.84 4.91
N VAL A 136 -6.04 8.76 5.66
CA VAL A 136 -6.37 7.39 5.26
C VAL A 136 -7.33 6.80 6.27
N ALA A 137 -8.47 6.31 5.81
CA ALA A 137 -9.38 5.55 6.63
C ALA A 137 -8.73 4.21 7.02
N VAL A 138 -8.30 4.09 8.27
CA VAL A 138 -7.77 2.85 8.85
C VAL A 138 -8.67 2.38 9.98
N ARG A 139 -8.69 1.06 10.21
CA ARG A 139 -9.39 0.50 11.38
C ARG A 139 -8.62 0.86 12.64
N ASP A 140 -9.34 0.95 13.76
CA ASP A 140 -8.68 1.11 15.06
C ASP A 140 -7.82 -0.12 15.35
N PRO A 141 -6.60 0.08 15.84
CA PRO A 141 -5.75 -1.02 16.24
C PRO A 141 -6.36 -1.74 17.46
N PRO A 142 -6.03 -3.03 17.69
CA PRO A 142 -6.35 -3.68 18.94
C PRO A 142 -5.80 -2.89 20.13
N ALA A 143 -6.53 -2.82 21.26
CA ALA A 143 -6.17 -2.02 22.44
C ALA A 143 -4.74 -2.26 22.98
N LYS A 144 -4.16 -3.44 22.71
CA LYS A 144 -2.76 -3.77 23.07
C LYS A 144 -1.73 -3.21 22.11
N MET A 145 -2.16 -2.56 21.01
CA MET A 145 -1.31 -2.06 19.91
C MET A 145 -1.55 -0.58 19.62
N ASP A 146 -2.17 0.16 20.54
CA ASP A 146 -2.42 1.61 20.37
C ASP A 146 -1.15 2.42 20.11
N ASP A 147 -0.02 1.97 20.63
CA ASP A 147 1.30 2.57 20.42
C ASP A 147 1.88 2.30 19.00
N LEU A 148 1.29 1.36 18.27
CA LEU A 148 1.59 1.04 16.88
C LEU A 148 0.49 1.51 15.91
N ASP A 149 -0.42 2.40 16.33
CA ASP A 149 -1.38 3.02 15.44
C ASP A 149 -0.64 3.84 14.36
N VAL A 150 -0.89 3.53 13.10
CA VAL A 150 -0.24 4.21 11.96
C VAL A 150 -0.57 5.71 11.90
N ARG A 151 -1.69 6.15 12.50
CA ARG A 151 -2.08 7.57 12.61
C ARG A 151 -1.11 8.38 13.47
N ARG A 152 -0.26 7.72 14.27
CA ARG A 152 0.78 8.40 15.07
C ARG A 152 1.93 8.94 14.21
N GLY A 153 2.04 8.53 12.97
CA GLY A 153 3.08 8.99 12.07
C GLY A 153 4.47 8.82 12.67
N GLU A 154 5.31 9.84 12.62
CA GLU A 154 6.67 9.81 13.17
C GLU A 154 6.70 9.58 14.69
N ALA A 155 5.66 9.90 15.42
CA ALA A 155 5.61 9.66 16.87
C ALA A 155 5.66 8.18 17.26
N ALA A 156 5.41 7.25 16.32
CA ALA A 156 5.60 5.82 16.53
C ALA A 156 7.07 5.36 16.37
N ALA A 157 7.96 6.18 15.80
CA ALA A 157 9.33 5.79 15.48
C ALA A 157 10.15 5.27 16.68
N PRO A 158 10.07 5.86 17.90
CA PRO A 158 10.77 5.31 19.06
C PRO A 158 10.33 3.87 19.38
N THR A 159 9.01 3.60 19.38
CA THR A 159 8.44 2.28 19.65
C THR A 159 8.86 1.24 18.58
N LEU A 160 8.84 1.64 17.30
CA LEU A 160 9.27 0.78 16.21
C LEU A 160 10.74 0.38 16.35
N ARG A 161 11.61 1.33 16.71
CA ARG A 161 13.04 1.08 16.94
C ARG A 161 13.32 0.27 18.19
N GLU A 162 12.63 0.54 19.29
CA GLU A 162 12.79 -0.20 20.55
C GLU A 162 12.38 -1.67 20.39
N ARG A 163 11.33 -1.93 19.63
CA ARG A 163 10.83 -3.30 19.36
C ARG A 163 11.47 -3.94 18.13
N GLU A 164 12.38 -3.25 17.45
CA GLU A 164 13.05 -3.70 16.22
C GLU A 164 12.10 -4.16 15.11
N LEU A 165 10.89 -3.55 15.03
CA LEU A 165 9.85 -3.93 14.08
C LEU A 165 10.18 -3.43 12.66
N THR A 166 10.43 -4.35 11.75
CA THR A 166 10.58 -4.06 10.33
C THR A 166 9.23 -3.74 9.67
N LEU A 167 9.24 -3.20 8.46
CA LEU A 167 7.99 -3.00 7.71
C LEU A 167 7.28 -4.33 7.43
N SER A 168 8.03 -5.41 7.18
CA SER A 168 7.47 -6.75 7.03
C SER A 168 6.70 -7.19 8.28
N ASP A 169 7.26 -6.94 9.48
CA ASP A 169 6.61 -7.29 10.74
C ASP A 169 5.32 -6.48 10.94
N VAL A 170 5.37 -5.17 10.68
CA VAL A 170 4.18 -4.29 10.77
C VAL A 170 3.07 -4.76 9.83
N LEU A 171 3.39 -5.12 8.60
CA LEU A 171 2.40 -5.62 7.64
C LEU A 171 1.82 -6.97 8.08
N ALA A 172 2.64 -7.86 8.65
CA ALA A 172 2.20 -9.15 9.17
C ALA A 172 1.25 -9.00 10.37
N LEU A 173 1.50 -8.05 11.28
CA LEU A 173 0.62 -7.74 12.41
C LEU A 173 -0.79 -7.35 11.95
N SER A 174 -0.91 -6.61 10.84
CA SER A 174 -2.20 -6.20 10.28
C SER A 174 -3.03 -7.35 9.71
N THR A 175 -2.39 -8.48 9.35
CA THR A 175 -3.05 -9.67 8.79
C THR A 175 -3.36 -10.73 9.85
N GLY A 176 -2.63 -10.75 10.96
CA GLY A 176 -2.78 -11.74 12.04
C GLY A 176 -4.12 -11.68 12.76
N ASP A 177 -4.70 -10.50 12.92
CA ASP A 177 -6.03 -10.35 13.55
C ASP A 177 -7.18 -10.77 12.63
N ALA A 178 -6.98 -10.83 11.33
CA ALA A 178 -7.98 -11.36 10.41
C ALA A 178 -8.11 -12.89 10.45
N ALA A 179 -7.07 -13.60 10.91
CA ALA A 179 -7.06 -15.05 11.03
C ALA A 179 -7.49 -15.56 12.43
N GLY A 180 -7.48 -14.68 13.46
CA GLY A 180 -7.84 -15.04 14.84
C GLY A 180 -9.31 -14.84 15.22
N GLY A 181 -10.14 -14.29 14.33
CA GLY A 181 -11.53 -13.94 14.59
C GLY A 181 -12.57 -14.97 14.15
N GLY A 182 -12.27 -16.26 14.17
CA GLY A 182 -13.26 -17.24 13.75
C GLY A 182 -12.93 -18.65 14.14
N MET A 183 -13.26 -19.04 15.40
CA MET A 183 -13.79 -20.34 15.82
C MET A 183 -13.68 -20.46 17.34
N GLU A 184 -14.52 -19.74 18.07
CA GLU A 184 -15.00 -20.28 19.35
C GLU A 184 -16.18 -21.19 19.00
N GLU A 185 -15.91 -22.48 18.90
CA GLU A 185 -16.94 -23.51 18.94
C GLU A 185 -17.65 -23.40 20.29
N GLU A 186 -18.87 -22.91 20.30
CA GLU A 186 -19.82 -23.16 21.39
C GLU A 186 -20.05 -24.67 21.46
N GLY A 187 -19.29 -25.32 22.34
CA GLY A 187 -19.54 -26.67 22.77
C GLY A 187 -20.87 -26.73 23.50
N GLY A 188 -21.91 -27.18 22.77
CA GLY A 188 -23.23 -27.50 23.35
C GLY A 188 -23.07 -28.51 24.47
N ARG A 189 -23.40 -28.11 25.71
CA ARG A 189 -23.70 -29.01 26.79
C ARG A 189 -25.11 -29.55 26.56
N GLU A 190 -25.16 -30.79 26.12
CA GLU A 190 -26.34 -31.64 26.30
C GLU A 190 -26.54 -31.88 27.80
N ASP A 191 -27.57 -31.31 28.34
CA ASP A 191 -28.09 -31.61 29.70
C ASP A 191 -29.06 -32.80 29.58
N GLU A 192 -28.55 -34.00 29.82
CA GLU A 192 -29.36 -35.17 30.20
C GLU A 192 -29.96 -34.92 31.59
N ARG A 193 -31.27 -34.82 31.64
CA ARG A 193 -32.10 -35.21 32.80
C ARG A 193 -33.39 -35.75 32.20
N GLY A 194 -33.73 -37.00 32.24
CA GLY A 194 -33.74 -37.99 33.31
C GLY A 194 -35.02 -37.88 34.08
N GLY A 195 -35.98 -38.79 33.83
CA GLY A 195 -36.83 -39.35 34.87
C GLY A 195 -38.23 -38.76 35.08
N GLY A 196 -39.23 -39.61 34.96
CA GLY A 196 -40.55 -39.47 35.56
C GLY A 196 -41.68 -39.96 34.68
#